data_00f2cf581c2d5a5e694206c3c3dec506
#
_entry.id   00f2cf581c2d5a5e694206c3c3dec506
#
_cell.length_a   1.000
_cell.length_b   1.000
_cell.length_c   1.000
_cell.angle_alpha   90.00
_cell.angle_beta   90.00
_cell.angle_gamma   90.00
#
_symmetry.space_group_name_H-M   'P 1'
#
loop_
_entity.id
_entity.type
_entity.pdbx_description
1 polymer ?
#
loop_
_entity_poly.entity_id
_entity_poly.type
_entity_poly.pdbx_seq_one_letter_code
_entity_poly.pdbx_strand_id
1 'polypeptide(L)'
;MEPKIRLAYLVTHPIQYQAPLLRRIASEPGIDLTVFFCSDFSLRSYLDPDFGKPIAWDIPLTGGYRHEILPALGRRDRVSFWRPFSYGLARRLNRANFDVLWVHGYNRWFHWRAMAGAKIRGLKVLVRDEATNISAPRNRLKQSFKRWFFLGLRQCVDGFLAIGT
;
A
#
# COMPACT_ATOMS: atom_id res chain seq x y z
N MET A 1 -28.96 -6.19 -8.23
CA MET A 1 -27.79 -5.34 -7.88
C MET A 1 -26.56 -6.00 -8.50
N GLU A 2 -25.79 -5.25 -9.27
CA GLU A 2 -24.52 -5.77 -9.79
C GLU A 2 -23.56 -6.12 -8.64
N PRO A 3 -22.80 -7.21 -8.76
CA PRO A 3 -21.86 -7.61 -7.73
C PRO A 3 -20.75 -6.54 -7.60
N LYS A 4 -20.53 -6.05 -6.38
CA LYS A 4 -19.44 -5.10 -6.10
C LYS A 4 -18.09 -5.81 -6.09
N ILE A 5 -17.07 -5.16 -6.62
CA ILE A 5 -15.67 -5.58 -6.47
C ILE A 5 -15.24 -5.28 -5.04
N ARG A 6 -14.89 -6.31 -4.28
CA ARG A 6 -14.38 -6.19 -2.91
C ARG A 6 -12.88 -5.92 -2.96
N LEU A 7 -12.53 -4.66 -2.74
CA LEU A 7 -11.18 -4.14 -2.91
C LEU A 7 -10.47 -3.97 -1.55
N ALA A 8 -9.39 -4.72 -1.34
CA ALA A 8 -8.44 -4.45 -0.28
C ALA A 8 -7.36 -3.49 -0.78
N TYR A 9 -7.18 -2.35 -0.12
CA TYR A 9 -6.10 -1.40 -0.41
C TYR A 9 -5.06 -1.44 0.70
N LEU A 10 -3.79 -1.70 0.38
CA LEU A 10 -2.70 -1.79 1.34
C LEU A 10 -1.71 -0.65 1.17
N VAL A 11 -1.47 0.08 2.24
CA VAL A 11 -0.48 1.16 2.30
C VAL A 11 0.22 1.19 3.66
N THR A 12 1.39 1.78 3.72
CA THR A 12 2.23 1.83 4.93
C THR A 12 1.53 2.55 6.09
N HIS A 13 1.00 3.74 5.84
CA HIS A 13 0.36 4.63 6.80
C HIS A 13 -0.61 5.57 6.08
N PRO A 14 -1.52 6.23 6.77
CA PRO A 14 -2.37 7.24 6.17
C PRO A 14 -1.55 8.40 5.57
N ILE A 15 -1.85 8.76 4.32
CA ILE A 15 -1.12 9.79 3.57
C ILE A 15 -2.11 10.84 3.10
N GLN A 16 -1.80 12.12 3.27
CA GLN A 16 -2.68 13.25 3.02
C GLN A 16 -3.27 13.24 1.60
N TYR A 17 -2.43 13.12 0.58
CA TYR A 17 -2.88 13.16 -0.81
C TYR A 17 -3.65 11.90 -1.24
N GLN A 18 -3.58 10.80 -0.49
CA GLN A 18 -4.34 9.58 -0.77
C GLN A 18 -5.75 9.61 -0.17
N ALA A 19 -5.96 10.34 0.92
CA ALA A 19 -7.25 10.37 1.60
C ALA A 19 -8.41 10.81 0.68
N PRO A 20 -8.30 11.87 -0.14
CA PRO A 20 -9.33 12.23 -1.12
C PRO A 20 -9.57 11.14 -2.16
N LEU A 21 -8.51 10.51 -2.67
CA LEU A 21 -8.61 9.41 -3.63
C LEU A 21 -9.37 8.22 -3.03
N LEU A 22 -9.04 7.82 -1.81
CA LEU A 22 -9.67 6.70 -1.12
C LEU A 22 -11.15 6.97 -0.84
N ARG A 23 -11.53 8.21 -0.48
CA ARG A 23 -12.93 8.63 -0.37
C ARG A 23 -13.65 8.51 -1.70
N ARG A 24 -13.01 8.96 -2.78
CA ARG A 24 -13.60 8.87 -4.13
C ARG A 24 -13.83 7.42 -4.53
N ILE A 25 -12.86 6.52 -4.32
CA ILE A 25 -13.01 5.09 -4.60
C ILE A 25 -14.12 4.48 -3.74
N ALA A 26 -14.18 4.83 -2.45
CA ALA A 26 -15.21 4.31 -1.54
C ALA A 26 -16.63 4.78 -1.91
N SER A 27 -16.77 5.89 -2.62
CA SER A 27 -18.07 6.39 -3.12
C SER A 27 -18.53 5.75 -4.42
N GLU A 28 -17.68 4.95 -5.10
CA GLU A 28 -18.06 4.29 -6.34
C GLU A 28 -19.03 3.12 -6.07
N PRO A 29 -20.20 3.09 -6.73
CA PRO A 29 -21.24 2.09 -6.45
C PRO A 29 -20.79 0.65 -6.66
N GLY A 30 -19.87 0.41 -7.62
CA GLY A 30 -19.35 -0.91 -7.97
C GLY A 30 -18.18 -1.39 -7.11
N ILE A 31 -17.74 -0.63 -6.08
CA ILE A 31 -16.58 -0.96 -5.26
C ILE A 31 -16.96 -1.04 -3.78
N ASP A 32 -16.52 -2.10 -3.11
CA ASP A 32 -16.52 -2.24 -1.64
C ASP A 32 -15.08 -2.15 -1.16
N LEU A 33 -14.65 -0.94 -0.77
CA LEU A 33 -13.28 -0.64 -0.38
C LEU A 33 -13.04 -0.91 1.11
N THR A 34 -11.95 -1.61 1.42
CA THR A 34 -11.35 -1.65 2.77
C THR A 34 -9.86 -1.33 2.69
N VAL A 35 -9.43 -0.32 3.45
CA VAL A 35 -8.04 0.16 3.47
C VAL A 35 -7.31 -0.45 4.67
N PHE A 36 -6.14 -1.03 4.44
CA PHE A 36 -5.26 -1.56 5.48
C PHE A 36 -4.01 -0.69 5.62
N PHE A 37 -3.83 -0.14 6.82
CA PHE A 37 -2.62 0.61 7.19
C PHE A 37 -1.70 -0.27 8.04
N CYS A 38 -0.41 -0.28 7.72
CA CYS A 38 0.59 -1.01 8.50
C CYS A 38 1.04 -0.25 9.75
N SER A 39 0.80 1.05 9.80
CA SER A 39 1.13 1.94 10.91
C SER A 39 0.16 3.11 10.99
N ASP A 40 0.01 3.66 12.18
CA ASP A 40 -0.80 4.83 12.51
C ASP A 40 0.03 6.10 12.77
N PHE A 41 1.34 6.07 12.51
CA PHE A 41 2.23 7.14 12.96
C PHE A 41 1.85 8.52 12.43
N SER A 42 1.31 8.62 11.23
CA SER A 42 0.88 9.88 10.61
C SER A 42 -0.46 10.43 11.13
N LEU A 43 -1.19 9.66 11.93
CA LEU A 43 -2.43 10.12 12.59
C LEU A 43 -2.15 11.02 13.80
N ARG A 44 -0.93 11.02 14.28
CA ARG A 44 -0.47 11.85 15.40
C ARG A 44 0.55 12.85 14.89
N SER A 45 0.70 13.96 15.62
CA SER A 45 1.86 14.84 15.36
C SER A 45 3.16 14.04 15.51
N TYR A 46 3.97 14.04 14.48
CA TYR A 46 5.28 13.35 14.48
C TYR A 46 6.36 14.32 14.03
N LEU A 47 7.56 14.13 14.58
CA LEU A 47 8.73 14.89 14.14
C LEU A 47 9.22 14.30 12.82
N ASP A 48 9.09 15.06 11.75
CA ASP A 48 9.61 14.66 10.45
C ASP A 48 11.14 14.89 10.43
N PRO A 49 11.93 13.82 10.16
CA PRO A 49 13.38 13.93 10.15
C PRO A 49 13.92 14.89 9.07
N ASP A 50 13.23 15.00 7.94
CA ASP A 50 13.68 15.81 6.81
C ASP A 50 13.35 17.31 7.02
N PHE A 51 12.25 17.60 7.72
CA PHE A 51 11.83 18.97 8.02
C PHE A 51 12.23 19.46 9.41
N GLY A 52 12.64 18.56 10.32
CA GLY A 52 13.02 18.90 11.70
C GLY A 52 11.90 19.56 12.53
N LYS A 53 10.64 19.45 12.10
CA LYS A 53 9.46 20.07 12.72
C LYS A 53 8.37 19.03 12.96
N PRO A 54 7.53 19.22 14.01
CA PRO A 54 6.34 18.41 14.17
C PRO A 54 5.35 18.70 13.04
N ILE A 55 4.95 17.66 12.32
CA ILE A 55 3.92 17.73 11.28
C ILE A 55 2.64 17.14 11.86
N ALA A 56 1.55 17.90 11.75
CA ALA A 56 0.20 17.44 11.97
C ALA A 56 -0.63 17.79 10.72
N TRP A 57 -1.40 16.82 10.24
CA TRP A 57 -2.22 17.05 9.06
C TRP A 57 -3.55 17.70 9.47
N ASP A 58 -3.97 18.70 8.74
CA ASP A 58 -5.19 19.48 8.94
C ASP A 58 -6.44 18.86 8.33
N ILE A 59 -6.28 17.75 7.58
CA ILE A 59 -7.39 17.01 6.99
C ILE A 59 -7.59 15.64 7.69
N PRO A 60 -8.84 15.14 7.79
CA PRO A 60 -9.09 13.82 8.32
C PRO A 60 -8.51 12.74 7.37
N LEU A 61 -7.46 12.06 7.80
CA LEU A 61 -6.75 11.08 6.97
C LEU A 61 -7.51 9.78 6.78
N THR A 62 -8.38 9.40 7.71
CA THR A 62 -9.07 8.09 7.73
C THR A 62 -10.60 8.20 7.63
N GLY A 63 -11.14 9.39 7.49
CA GLY A 63 -12.58 9.63 7.38
C GLY A 63 -13.12 9.32 5.96
N GLY A 64 -14.35 8.78 5.88
CA GLY A 64 -15.09 8.61 4.63
C GLY A 64 -14.83 7.29 3.89
N TYR A 65 -14.10 6.34 4.47
CA TYR A 65 -13.92 4.99 3.96
C TYR A 65 -13.64 3.97 5.08
N ARG A 66 -13.94 2.70 4.83
CA ARG A 66 -13.65 1.63 5.77
C ARG A 66 -12.14 1.41 5.84
N HIS A 67 -11.58 1.39 7.03
CA HIS A 67 -10.16 1.15 7.22
C HIS A 67 -9.86 0.31 8.45
N GLU A 68 -8.69 -0.31 8.45
CA GLU A 68 -8.15 -1.06 9.56
C GLU A 68 -6.64 -0.77 9.71
N ILE A 69 -6.20 -0.51 10.93
CA ILE A 69 -4.79 -0.41 11.27
C ILE A 69 -4.33 -1.80 11.71
N LEU A 70 -3.41 -2.38 10.95
CA LEU A 70 -2.89 -3.71 11.24
C LEU A 70 -2.07 -3.72 12.53
N PRO A 71 -2.16 -4.76 13.35
CA PRO A 71 -1.27 -4.93 14.47
C PRO A 71 0.17 -5.08 13.97
N ALA A 72 1.11 -4.46 14.68
CA ALA A 72 2.53 -4.48 14.33
C ALA A 72 3.40 -4.71 15.57
N LEU A 73 4.53 -5.39 15.38
CA LEU A 73 5.53 -5.61 16.40
C LEU A 73 6.61 -4.51 16.33
N GLY A 74 7.02 -4.05 17.51
CA GLY A 74 8.07 -3.05 17.67
C GLY A 74 7.61 -1.61 17.41
N ARG A 75 8.58 -0.71 17.19
CA ARG A 75 8.32 0.73 16.99
C ARG A 75 7.62 0.95 15.65
N ARG A 76 6.55 1.75 15.67
CA ARG A 76 5.73 2.09 14.50
C ARG A 76 6.11 3.41 13.84
N ASP A 77 6.94 4.20 14.51
CA ASP A 77 7.38 5.53 14.12
C ASP A 77 8.52 5.56 13.09
N ARG A 78 9.14 4.41 12.83
CA ARG A 78 10.22 4.27 11.85
C ARG A 78 9.81 3.34 10.72
N VAL A 79 9.88 3.85 9.51
CA VAL A 79 9.56 3.11 8.29
C VAL A 79 10.86 2.71 7.58
N SER A 80 11.13 1.40 7.49
CA SER A 80 12.28 0.84 6.79
C SER A 80 11.84 -0.34 5.92
N PHE A 81 12.76 -1.00 5.21
CA PHE A 81 12.41 -2.19 4.41
C PHE A 81 11.70 -3.27 5.25
N TRP A 82 12.14 -3.50 6.50
CA TRP A 82 11.61 -4.52 7.40
C TRP A 82 10.53 -4.00 8.37
N ARG A 83 10.39 -2.68 8.52
CA ARG A 83 9.49 -2.07 9.52
C ARG A 83 8.46 -1.13 8.88
N PRO A 84 7.24 -1.05 9.45
CA PRO A 84 6.73 -1.83 10.58
C PRO A 84 6.55 -3.31 10.21
N PHE A 85 6.78 -4.21 11.16
CA PHE A 85 6.47 -5.63 10.99
C PHE A 85 4.99 -5.84 11.33
N SER A 86 4.11 -5.55 10.38
CA SER A 86 2.66 -5.76 10.54
C SER A 86 2.28 -7.21 10.25
N TYR A 87 1.26 -7.69 10.95
CA TYR A 87 0.77 -9.06 10.84
C TYR A 87 -0.77 -9.11 10.78
N GLY A 88 -1.32 -10.30 10.58
CA GLY A 88 -2.77 -10.52 10.54
C GLY A 88 -3.44 -10.25 9.20
N LEU A 89 -2.81 -9.53 8.26
CA LEU A 89 -3.37 -9.25 6.94
C LEU A 89 -3.68 -10.53 6.16
N ALA A 90 -2.78 -11.53 6.21
CA ALA A 90 -2.95 -12.79 5.50
C ALA A 90 -4.24 -13.55 5.87
N ARG A 91 -4.71 -13.43 7.11
CA ARG A 91 -6.00 -14.03 7.53
C ARG A 91 -7.21 -13.31 6.95
N ARG A 92 -7.07 -12.01 6.68
CA ARG A 92 -8.13 -11.15 6.14
C ARG A 92 -8.24 -11.28 4.63
N LEU A 93 -7.09 -11.40 3.93
CA LEU A 93 -7.01 -11.57 2.48
C LEU A 93 -7.41 -13.01 2.10
N ASN A 94 -8.68 -13.21 1.81
CA ASN A 94 -9.20 -14.45 1.26
C ASN A 94 -10.35 -14.14 0.28
N ARG A 95 -10.69 -15.11 -0.59
CA ARG A 95 -11.73 -14.95 -1.61
C ARG A 95 -13.15 -14.74 -1.07
N ALA A 96 -13.40 -15.10 0.18
CA ALA A 96 -14.69 -14.81 0.80
C ALA A 96 -14.86 -13.32 1.11
N ASN A 97 -13.73 -12.62 1.38
CA ASN A 97 -13.75 -11.23 1.80
C ASN A 97 -13.36 -10.25 0.68
N PHE A 98 -12.43 -10.65 -0.21
CA PHE A 98 -11.85 -9.76 -1.21
C PHE A 98 -11.66 -10.45 -2.56
N ASP A 99 -11.77 -9.66 -3.62
CA ASP A 99 -11.52 -10.07 -5.00
C ASP A 99 -10.14 -9.58 -5.48
N VAL A 100 -9.78 -8.37 -5.03
CA VAL A 100 -8.59 -7.64 -5.47
C VAL A 100 -7.82 -7.12 -4.27
N LEU A 101 -6.48 -7.27 -4.29
CA LEU A 101 -5.55 -6.54 -3.44
C LEU A 101 -4.84 -5.46 -4.27
N TRP A 102 -5.03 -4.20 -3.92
CA TRP A 102 -4.25 -3.09 -4.46
C TRP A 102 -3.18 -2.66 -3.45
N VAL A 103 -1.93 -2.77 -3.84
CA VAL A 103 -0.77 -2.42 -3.00
C VAL A 103 -0.18 -1.10 -3.46
N HIS A 104 -0.02 -0.15 -2.54
CA HIS A 104 0.67 1.09 -2.79
C HIS A 104 2.15 0.97 -2.40
N GLY A 105 3.01 0.91 -3.43
CA GLY A 105 4.43 0.65 -3.30
C GLY A 105 4.81 -0.84 -3.31
N TYR A 106 6.09 -1.11 -3.53
CA TYR A 106 6.65 -2.47 -3.53
C TYR A 106 8.01 -2.55 -2.80
N ASN A 107 8.45 -1.46 -2.21
CA ASN A 107 9.79 -1.30 -1.64
C ASN A 107 9.93 -1.80 -0.20
N ARG A 108 8.95 -2.58 0.30
CA ARG A 108 8.95 -3.08 1.68
C ARG A 108 8.59 -4.54 1.76
N TRP A 109 9.15 -5.24 2.75
CA TRP A 109 8.92 -6.66 2.97
C TRP A 109 7.45 -7.04 3.14
N PHE A 110 6.67 -6.23 3.86
CA PHE A 110 5.25 -6.55 4.05
C PHE A 110 4.43 -6.44 2.75
N HIS A 111 4.81 -5.60 1.79
CA HIS A 111 4.17 -5.55 0.47
C HIS A 111 4.33 -6.90 -0.25
N TRP A 112 5.55 -7.45 -0.25
CA TRP A 112 5.84 -8.75 -0.87
C TRP A 112 5.07 -9.89 -0.23
N ARG A 113 5.05 -9.92 1.11
CA ARG A 113 4.24 -10.91 1.85
C ARG A 113 2.75 -10.81 1.54
N ALA A 114 2.24 -9.59 1.42
CA ALA A 114 0.84 -9.35 1.10
C ALA A 114 0.51 -9.78 -0.33
N MET A 115 1.33 -9.42 -1.31
CA MET A 115 1.16 -9.81 -2.71
C MET A 115 1.22 -11.34 -2.87
N ALA A 116 2.25 -11.98 -2.34
CA ALA A 116 2.38 -13.45 -2.37
C ALA A 116 1.19 -14.14 -1.69
N GLY A 117 0.81 -13.66 -0.50
CA GLY A 117 -0.32 -14.19 0.24
C GLY A 117 -1.67 -14.03 -0.48
N ALA A 118 -1.87 -12.92 -1.18
CA ALA A 118 -3.05 -12.68 -2.01
C ALA A 118 -3.09 -13.62 -3.23
N LYS A 119 -1.97 -13.76 -3.93
CA LYS A 119 -1.86 -14.68 -5.09
C LYS A 119 -2.12 -16.14 -4.71
N ILE A 120 -1.51 -16.62 -3.64
CA ILE A 120 -1.74 -18.00 -3.14
C ILE A 120 -3.22 -18.23 -2.84
N ARG A 121 -3.94 -17.20 -2.41
CA ARG A 121 -5.39 -17.26 -2.12
C ARG A 121 -6.27 -16.95 -3.33
N GLY A 122 -5.66 -16.72 -4.51
CA GLY A 122 -6.36 -16.51 -5.77
C GLY A 122 -6.96 -15.11 -5.94
N LEU A 123 -6.53 -14.12 -5.14
CA LEU A 123 -6.91 -12.72 -5.36
C LEU A 123 -6.14 -12.14 -6.55
N LYS A 124 -6.73 -11.19 -7.24
CA LYS A 124 -6.02 -10.34 -8.18
C LYS A 124 -5.16 -9.33 -7.42
N VAL A 125 -3.95 -9.05 -7.92
CA VAL A 125 -3.01 -8.12 -7.29
C VAL A 125 -2.69 -6.98 -8.23
N LEU A 126 -2.96 -5.76 -7.79
CA LEU A 126 -2.62 -4.52 -8.47
C LEU A 126 -1.54 -3.78 -7.65
N VAL A 127 -0.58 -3.18 -8.34
CA VAL A 127 0.48 -2.38 -7.71
C VAL A 127 0.50 -0.99 -8.32
N ARG A 128 0.54 0.02 -7.47
CA ARG A 128 0.82 1.41 -7.82
C ARG A 128 2.08 1.86 -7.11
N ASP A 129 2.99 2.50 -7.82
CA ASP A 129 4.17 3.11 -7.25
C ASP A 129 4.44 4.47 -7.90
N GLU A 130 5.02 5.36 -7.13
CA GLU A 130 5.33 6.74 -7.53
C GLU A 130 6.83 6.93 -7.86
N ALA A 131 7.58 5.82 -7.97
CA ALA A 131 8.99 5.87 -8.28
C ALA A 131 9.23 6.42 -9.71
N THR A 132 9.80 7.61 -9.80
CA THR A 132 10.21 8.21 -11.07
C THR A 132 11.64 7.78 -11.45
N ASN A 133 11.92 7.64 -12.74
CA ASN A 133 13.26 7.32 -13.25
C ASN A 133 14.30 8.46 -13.06
N ILE A 134 13.87 9.60 -12.54
CA ILE A 134 14.67 10.83 -12.43
C ILE A 134 15.59 10.81 -11.19
N SER A 135 15.28 9.95 -10.20
CA SER A 135 15.83 10.07 -8.84
C SER A 135 17.16 9.37 -8.57
N ALA A 136 17.84 8.73 -9.53
CA ALA A 136 19.11 8.09 -9.25
C ALA A 136 20.04 7.94 -10.46
N PRO A 137 21.35 8.19 -10.32
CA PRO A 137 22.33 7.94 -11.37
C PRO A 137 22.38 6.45 -11.76
N ARG A 138 22.38 6.19 -13.07
CA ARG A 138 22.23 4.84 -13.64
C ARG A 138 23.57 4.09 -13.65
N ASN A 139 23.78 3.21 -12.68
CA ASN A 139 24.84 2.19 -12.74
C ASN A 139 24.28 0.94 -13.46
N ARG A 140 25.00 0.41 -14.48
CA ARG A 140 24.58 -0.75 -15.31
C ARG A 140 24.25 -2.00 -14.46
N LEU A 141 25.01 -2.27 -13.40
CA LEU A 141 24.74 -3.37 -12.47
C LEU A 141 23.39 -3.21 -11.74
N LYS A 142 23.07 -1.99 -11.29
CA LYS A 142 21.77 -1.69 -10.66
C LYS A 142 20.61 -1.83 -11.65
N GLN A 143 20.82 -1.54 -12.94
CA GLN A 143 19.79 -1.72 -13.97
C GLN A 143 19.49 -3.19 -14.23
N SER A 144 20.52 -4.06 -14.28
CA SER A 144 20.33 -5.50 -14.46
C SER A 144 19.61 -6.09 -13.27
N PHE A 145 19.99 -5.74 -12.03
CA PHE A 145 19.30 -6.17 -10.82
C PHE A 145 17.83 -5.70 -10.80
N LYS A 146 17.57 -4.45 -11.19
CA LYS A 146 16.22 -3.91 -11.30
C LYS A 146 15.38 -4.69 -12.32
N ARG A 147 15.98 -5.09 -13.45
CA ARG A 147 15.29 -5.90 -14.47
C ARG A 147 14.86 -7.27 -13.93
N TRP A 148 15.75 -7.98 -13.24
CA TRP A 148 15.43 -9.26 -12.61
C TRP A 148 14.38 -9.12 -11.51
N PHE A 149 14.49 -8.06 -10.73
CA PHE A 149 13.51 -7.72 -9.71
C PHE A 149 12.10 -7.53 -10.31
N PHE A 150 11.97 -6.75 -11.38
CA PHE A 150 10.68 -6.55 -12.05
C PHE A 150 10.16 -7.80 -12.75
N LEU A 151 11.03 -8.68 -13.25
CA LEU A 151 10.62 -9.97 -13.78
C LEU A 151 9.97 -10.85 -12.69
N GLY A 152 10.56 -10.88 -11.49
CA GLY A 152 9.97 -11.56 -10.33
C GLY A 152 8.67 -10.92 -9.87
N LEU A 153 8.62 -9.58 -9.82
CA LEU A 153 7.42 -8.84 -9.42
C LEU A 153 6.24 -9.11 -10.37
N ARG A 154 6.49 -9.17 -11.68
CA ARG A 154 5.45 -9.48 -12.68
C ARG A 154 4.75 -10.83 -12.45
N GLN A 155 5.39 -11.79 -11.82
CA GLN A 155 4.75 -13.06 -11.47
C GLN A 155 3.77 -12.95 -10.30
N CYS A 156 3.98 -11.95 -9.42
CA CYS A 156 3.14 -11.70 -8.25
C CYS A 156 2.05 -10.65 -8.49
N VAL A 157 2.02 -9.99 -9.66
CA VAL A 157 1.16 -8.84 -9.95
C VAL A 157 0.36 -9.08 -11.22
N ASP A 158 -0.94 -8.82 -11.18
CA ASP A 158 -1.85 -8.93 -12.33
C ASP A 158 -1.91 -7.61 -13.13
N GLY A 159 -1.59 -6.47 -12.51
CA GLY A 159 -1.58 -5.18 -13.19
C GLY A 159 -0.80 -4.10 -12.43
N PHE A 160 -0.25 -3.16 -13.19
CA PHE A 160 0.39 -1.96 -12.65
C PHE A 160 -0.47 -0.74 -12.94
N LEU A 161 -0.62 0.12 -11.94
CA LEU A 161 -1.34 1.37 -12.06
C LEU A 161 -0.32 2.51 -12.15
N ALA A 162 -0.22 3.12 -13.32
CA ALA A 162 0.65 4.28 -13.55
C ALA A 162 -0.01 5.56 -13.02
N ILE A 163 0.82 6.53 -12.64
CA ILE A 163 0.43 7.88 -12.28
C ILE A 163 0.85 8.79 -13.41
N GLY A 164 -0.11 9.52 -13.95
CA GLY A 164 0.10 10.44 -15.06
C GLY A 164 0.13 9.76 -16.44
N THR A 165 0.12 10.57 -17.45
CA THR A 165 0.31 10.25 -18.87
C THR A 165 1.71 10.63 -19.29
#